data_f0ac61069f4b05469d38e44ee3eddab7
#
_entry.id   f0ac61069f4b05469d38e44ee3eddab7
#
_cell.length_a   1.000
_cell.length_b   1.000
_cell.length_c   1.000
_cell.angle_alpha   90.00
_cell.angle_beta   90.00
_cell.angle_gamma   90.00
#
_symmetry.space_group_name_H-M   'P 1'
#
loop_
_entity.id
_entity.type
_entity.pdbx_description
1 polymer ?
#
loop_
_entity_poly.entity_id
_entity_poly.type
_entity_poly.pdbx_seq_one_letter_code
_entity_poly.pdbx_strand_id
1 'polypeptide(L)'
;MILALDSSQSSGSLALAEAGRLVYSAYFDIKITHSETLMPQLDAALKFCGATPQDLSEIILCNGPGSFTGLRIGLATAKGIAYGLGIPVTTFNSLQLTALNCLHAERNILAVIDAKMQEVYAALYDPDLGEICPPQVLMPEQITHWPVADCIITGSATNAVAALLQADSIPHHVACPYHRTVRAEGL
;
A
#
# COMPACT_ATOMS: atom_id res chain seq x y z
N MET A 1 -13.61 16.94 0.95
CA MET A 1 -13.43 15.52 0.58
C MET A 1 -11.95 15.21 0.47
N ILE A 2 -11.47 14.05 0.92
CA ILE A 2 -10.07 13.62 0.83
C ILE A 2 -9.97 12.58 -0.30
N LEU A 3 -8.96 12.74 -1.16
CA LEU A 3 -8.60 11.77 -2.18
C LEU A 3 -7.38 10.97 -1.72
N ALA A 4 -7.50 9.67 -1.64
CA ALA A 4 -6.38 8.76 -1.40
C ALA A 4 -5.99 8.04 -2.70
N LEU A 5 -4.69 7.93 -3.00
CA LEU A 5 -4.14 7.32 -4.20
C LEU A 5 -3.02 6.32 -3.87
N ASP A 6 -3.08 5.16 -4.48
CA ASP A 6 -1.95 4.22 -4.52
C ASP A 6 -1.69 3.73 -5.95
N SER A 7 -0.43 3.78 -6.34
CA SER A 7 0.11 3.24 -7.58
C SER A 7 1.49 2.61 -7.36
N SER A 8 1.76 2.22 -6.12
CA SER A 8 3.08 1.73 -5.70
C SER A 8 3.39 0.31 -6.17
N GLN A 9 2.39 -0.42 -6.68
CA GLN A 9 2.53 -1.80 -7.16
C GLN A 9 2.03 -1.94 -8.61
N SER A 10 1.91 -3.18 -9.11
CA SER A 10 1.29 -3.47 -10.43
C SER A 10 -0.20 -3.15 -10.44
N SER A 11 -0.84 -3.29 -9.30
CA SER A 11 -2.21 -2.83 -9.06
C SER A 11 -2.21 -1.37 -8.63
N GLY A 12 -3.33 -0.70 -8.86
CA GLY A 12 -3.59 0.64 -8.35
C GLY A 12 -4.89 0.70 -7.58
N SER A 13 -5.04 1.70 -6.76
CA SER A 13 -6.29 1.98 -6.06
C SER A 13 -6.48 3.47 -5.81
N LEU A 14 -7.73 3.86 -5.68
CA LEU A 14 -8.12 5.18 -5.21
C LEU A 14 -9.29 5.08 -4.25
N ALA A 15 -9.36 6.03 -3.33
CA ALA A 15 -10.50 6.15 -2.42
C ALA A 15 -10.88 7.62 -2.24
N LEU A 16 -12.16 7.86 -1.98
CA LEU A 16 -12.68 9.15 -1.56
C LEU A 16 -13.28 9.01 -0.16
N ALA A 17 -12.90 9.91 0.73
CA ALA A 17 -13.43 9.98 2.08
C ALA A 17 -14.01 11.36 2.38
N GLU A 18 -15.10 11.41 3.14
CA GLU A 18 -15.75 12.63 3.56
C GLU A 18 -16.19 12.52 5.02
N ALA A 19 -15.87 13.54 5.81
CA ALA A 19 -16.19 13.58 7.24
C ALA A 19 -15.76 12.29 8.00
N GLY A 20 -14.56 11.77 7.71
CA GLY A 20 -14.03 10.55 8.33
C GLY A 20 -14.69 9.24 7.85
N ARG A 21 -15.49 9.28 6.81
CA ARG A 21 -16.18 8.11 6.24
C ARG A 21 -15.71 7.85 4.81
N LEU A 22 -15.35 6.60 4.50
CA LEU A 22 -15.12 6.15 3.14
C LEU A 22 -16.43 6.23 2.34
N VAL A 23 -16.46 7.01 1.25
CA VAL A 23 -17.64 7.18 0.39
C VAL A 23 -17.48 6.48 -0.95
N TYR A 24 -16.24 6.24 -1.39
CA TYR A 24 -15.93 5.48 -2.60
C TYR A 24 -14.57 4.81 -2.47
N SER A 25 -14.43 3.59 -2.97
CA SER A 25 -13.13 2.98 -3.21
C SER A 25 -13.14 2.19 -4.52
N ALA A 26 -12.01 2.17 -5.20
CA ALA A 26 -11.76 1.37 -6.39
C ALA A 26 -10.36 0.75 -6.31
N TYR A 27 -10.30 -0.54 -6.58
CA TYR A 27 -9.07 -1.30 -6.77
C TYR A 27 -9.05 -1.85 -8.19
N PHE A 28 -7.93 -1.72 -8.87
CA PHE A 28 -7.76 -2.21 -10.23
C PHE A 28 -6.39 -2.90 -10.38
N ASP A 29 -6.45 -4.13 -10.88
CA ASP A 29 -5.28 -4.94 -11.23
C ASP A 29 -5.44 -5.38 -12.69
N ILE A 30 -5.19 -4.45 -13.59
CA ILE A 30 -5.35 -4.61 -15.03
C ILE A 30 -4.04 -4.31 -15.74
N LYS A 31 -3.81 -4.95 -16.88
CA LYS A 31 -2.58 -4.78 -17.68
C LYS A 31 -2.52 -3.43 -18.43
N ILE A 32 -3.13 -2.39 -17.88
CA ILE A 32 -3.12 -1.02 -18.40
C ILE A 32 -2.28 -0.17 -17.44
N THR A 33 -1.54 0.78 -17.98
CA THR A 33 -0.63 1.62 -17.16
C THR A 33 -1.41 2.54 -16.21
N HIS A 34 -0.85 2.82 -15.04
CA HIS A 34 -1.47 3.76 -14.08
C HIS A 34 -1.72 5.15 -14.69
N SER A 35 -0.90 5.58 -15.66
CA SER A 35 -1.10 6.85 -16.38
C SER A 35 -2.39 6.91 -17.18
N GLU A 36 -2.86 5.76 -17.66
CA GLU A 36 -4.11 5.67 -18.43
C GLU A 36 -5.33 5.42 -17.54
N THR A 37 -5.13 4.95 -16.30
CA THR A 37 -6.23 4.53 -15.42
C THR A 37 -6.55 5.51 -14.31
N LEU A 38 -5.56 6.16 -13.68
CA LEU A 38 -5.80 6.98 -12.47
C LEU A 38 -6.78 8.14 -12.72
N MET A 39 -6.57 8.95 -13.76
CA MET A 39 -7.43 10.11 -14.01
C MET A 39 -8.86 9.71 -14.43
N PRO A 40 -9.08 8.75 -15.35
CA PRO A 40 -10.43 8.26 -15.63
C PRO A 40 -11.15 7.66 -14.42
N GLN A 41 -10.44 6.96 -13.53
CA GLN A 41 -11.01 6.41 -12.31
C GLN A 41 -11.39 7.51 -11.32
N LEU A 42 -10.56 8.55 -11.18
CA LEU A 42 -10.90 9.70 -10.35
C LEU A 42 -12.13 10.45 -10.87
N ASP A 43 -12.19 10.69 -12.18
CA ASP A 43 -13.36 11.35 -12.80
C ASP A 43 -14.64 10.53 -12.57
N ALA A 44 -14.58 9.22 -12.74
CA ALA A 44 -15.70 8.32 -12.47
C ALA A 44 -16.11 8.33 -10.99
N ALA A 45 -15.13 8.30 -10.06
CA ALA A 45 -15.38 8.33 -8.62
C ALA A 45 -16.08 9.64 -8.18
N LEU A 46 -15.58 10.78 -8.64
CA LEU A 46 -16.17 12.09 -8.34
C LEU A 46 -17.61 12.18 -8.88
N LYS A 47 -17.83 11.78 -10.13
CA LYS A 47 -19.18 11.74 -10.73
C LYS A 47 -20.13 10.82 -9.97
N PHE A 48 -19.66 9.64 -9.56
CA PHE A 48 -20.47 8.71 -8.77
C PHE A 48 -20.90 9.30 -7.43
N CYS A 49 -20.00 10.07 -6.78
CA CYS A 49 -20.29 10.76 -5.52
C CYS A 49 -21.06 12.08 -5.69
N GLY A 50 -21.36 12.50 -6.91
CA GLY A 50 -21.98 13.81 -7.18
C GLY A 50 -21.07 14.99 -6.85
N ALA A 51 -19.75 14.76 -6.87
CA ALA A 51 -18.72 15.71 -6.49
C ALA A 51 -17.94 16.23 -7.70
N THR A 52 -17.20 17.32 -7.50
CA THR A 52 -16.31 17.95 -8.46
C THR A 52 -14.88 17.98 -7.92
N PRO A 53 -13.85 18.20 -8.74
CA PRO A 53 -12.49 18.36 -8.24
C PRO A 53 -12.36 19.46 -7.17
N GLN A 54 -13.17 20.51 -7.21
CA GLN A 54 -13.16 21.63 -6.26
C GLN A 54 -13.62 21.23 -4.84
N ASP A 55 -14.28 20.07 -4.71
CA ASP A 55 -14.71 19.53 -3.42
C ASP A 55 -13.56 18.79 -2.69
N LEU A 56 -12.44 18.55 -3.38
CA LEU A 56 -11.24 17.98 -2.79
C LEU A 56 -10.54 19.00 -1.89
N SER A 57 -10.18 18.58 -0.69
CA SER A 57 -9.50 19.42 0.32
C SER A 57 -8.08 18.93 0.65
N GLU A 58 -7.76 17.68 0.33
CA GLU A 58 -6.47 17.07 0.59
C GLU A 58 -6.28 15.85 -0.33
N ILE A 59 -5.03 15.55 -0.65
CA ILE A 59 -4.63 14.31 -1.31
C ILE A 59 -3.72 13.53 -0.39
N ILE A 60 -4.02 12.25 -0.19
CA ILE A 60 -3.15 11.29 0.49
C ILE A 60 -2.55 10.35 -0.56
N LEU A 61 -1.24 10.19 -0.56
CA LEU A 61 -0.51 9.41 -1.57
C LEU A 61 0.37 8.36 -0.92
N CYS A 62 0.32 7.12 -1.42
CA CYS A 62 1.33 6.13 -1.12
C CYS A 62 2.64 6.49 -1.83
N ASN A 63 3.71 6.75 -1.05
CA ASN A 63 5.01 7.19 -1.56
C ASN A 63 6.05 6.05 -1.69
N GLY A 64 5.63 4.81 -1.51
CA GLY A 64 6.49 3.63 -1.62
C GLY A 64 6.98 3.09 -0.25
N PRO A 65 7.88 2.11 -0.29
CA PRO A 65 8.58 1.56 -1.45
C PRO A 65 7.69 0.78 -2.41
N GLY A 66 8.17 0.60 -3.68
CA GLY A 66 7.43 -0.13 -4.69
C GLY A 66 7.88 0.15 -6.12
N SER A 67 6.97 0.01 -7.07
CA SER A 67 7.22 0.23 -8.49
C SER A 67 7.69 1.66 -8.77
N PHE A 68 8.91 1.81 -9.25
CA PHE A 68 9.50 3.11 -9.59
C PHE A 68 8.65 3.93 -10.59
N THR A 69 8.14 3.26 -11.63
CA THR A 69 7.26 3.90 -12.62
C THR A 69 5.92 4.27 -11.99
N GLY A 70 5.32 3.35 -11.26
CA GLY A 70 4.03 3.59 -10.59
C GLY A 70 4.09 4.75 -9.62
N LEU A 71 5.09 4.78 -8.74
CA LEU A 71 5.29 5.87 -7.77
C LEU A 71 5.43 7.24 -8.44
N ARG A 72 6.14 7.33 -9.56
CA ARG A 72 6.27 8.60 -10.31
C ARG A 72 4.96 9.04 -10.94
N ILE A 73 4.18 8.10 -11.48
CA ILE A 73 2.86 8.41 -12.05
C ILE A 73 1.93 8.93 -10.96
N GLY A 74 1.82 8.22 -9.82
CA GLY A 74 1.00 8.66 -8.70
C GLY A 74 1.42 10.02 -8.16
N LEU A 75 2.73 10.23 -7.98
CA LEU A 75 3.27 11.50 -7.51
C LEU A 75 3.00 12.65 -8.47
N ALA A 76 3.18 12.44 -9.78
CA ALA A 76 2.91 13.46 -10.79
C ALA A 76 1.41 13.80 -10.83
N THR A 77 0.55 12.78 -10.77
CA THR A 77 -0.92 12.94 -10.72
C THR A 77 -1.34 13.74 -9.48
N ALA A 78 -0.90 13.30 -8.28
CA ALA A 78 -1.23 13.98 -7.03
C ALA A 78 -0.75 15.43 -7.00
N LYS A 79 0.49 15.69 -7.41
CA LYS A 79 1.05 17.04 -7.49
C LYS A 79 0.31 17.92 -8.50
N GLY A 80 -0.05 17.38 -9.67
CA GLY A 80 -0.78 18.13 -10.68
C GLY A 80 -2.15 18.59 -10.19
N ILE A 81 -2.90 17.69 -9.55
CA ILE A 81 -4.21 18.00 -8.97
C ILE A 81 -4.05 18.98 -7.81
N ALA A 82 -3.15 18.71 -6.87
CA ALA A 82 -2.92 19.54 -5.68
C ALA A 82 -2.51 20.96 -6.06
N TYR A 83 -1.61 21.11 -7.03
CA TYR A 83 -1.18 22.41 -7.52
C TYR A 83 -2.33 23.19 -8.17
N GLY A 84 -3.13 22.50 -9.00
CA GLY A 84 -4.29 23.14 -9.67
C GLY A 84 -5.39 23.60 -8.70
N LEU A 85 -5.54 22.91 -7.57
CA LEU A 85 -6.58 23.19 -6.56
C LEU A 85 -6.06 24.00 -5.36
N GLY A 86 -4.74 24.10 -5.18
CA GLY A 86 -4.13 24.75 -4.01
C GLY A 86 -4.31 23.97 -2.71
N ILE A 87 -4.37 22.62 -2.77
CA ILE A 87 -4.59 21.75 -1.62
C ILE A 87 -3.31 20.98 -1.22
N PRO A 88 -3.19 20.54 0.05
CA PRO A 88 -2.02 19.80 0.52
C PRO A 88 -1.96 18.37 -0.02
N VAL A 89 -0.74 17.81 -0.02
CA VAL A 89 -0.46 16.38 -0.27
C VAL A 89 0.24 15.80 0.94
N THR A 90 -0.36 14.79 1.55
CA THR A 90 0.22 13.98 2.63
C THR A 90 0.67 12.63 2.06
N THR A 91 1.74 12.03 2.60
CA THR A 91 2.25 10.76 2.08
C THR A 91 2.38 9.70 3.15
N PHE A 92 2.19 8.43 2.75
CA PHE A 92 2.33 7.25 3.60
C PHE A 92 3.23 6.19 2.97
N ASN A 93 3.87 5.39 3.83
CA ASN A 93 4.73 4.28 3.42
C ASN A 93 3.89 3.05 3.02
N SER A 94 4.23 2.40 1.89
CA SER A 94 3.50 1.24 1.37
C SER A 94 3.61 0.00 2.26
N LEU A 95 4.71 -0.21 2.97
CA LEU A 95 4.86 -1.32 3.92
C LEU A 95 3.93 -1.14 5.12
N GLN A 96 3.83 0.07 5.66
CA GLN A 96 2.90 0.38 6.74
C GLN A 96 1.45 0.19 6.30
N LEU A 97 1.09 0.66 5.10
CA LEU A 97 -0.24 0.43 4.52
C LEU A 97 -0.54 -1.05 4.29
N THR A 98 0.47 -1.83 3.88
CA THR A 98 0.33 -3.28 3.74
C THR A 98 0.08 -3.93 5.10
N ALA A 99 0.78 -3.49 6.14
CA ALA A 99 0.61 -3.98 7.51
C ALA A 99 -0.78 -3.64 8.09
N LEU A 100 -1.34 -2.47 7.76
CA LEU A 100 -2.69 -2.06 8.17
C LEU A 100 -3.78 -3.09 7.80
N ASN A 101 -3.61 -3.83 6.72
CA ASN A 101 -4.55 -4.89 6.34
C ASN A 101 -4.63 -6.05 7.36
N CYS A 102 -3.64 -6.14 8.25
CA CYS A 102 -3.56 -7.16 9.30
C CYS A 102 -3.65 -6.55 10.71
N LEU A 103 -4.05 -5.29 10.83
CA LEU A 103 -4.33 -4.61 12.08
C LEU A 103 -5.29 -5.46 12.92
N HIS A 104 -5.23 -5.82 14.04
CA HIS A 104 -6.06 -6.75 14.86
C HIS A 104 -5.70 -8.24 14.72
N ALA A 105 -4.57 -8.56 14.07
CA ALA A 105 -4.10 -9.95 14.02
C ALA A 105 -3.55 -10.46 15.37
N GLU A 106 -3.42 -9.59 16.37
CA GLU A 106 -2.86 -9.87 17.71
C GLU A 106 -1.43 -10.48 17.65
N ARG A 107 -0.72 -10.24 16.55
CA ARG A 107 0.60 -10.78 16.23
C ARG A 107 1.46 -9.72 15.57
N ASN A 108 2.78 -9.90 15.63
CA ASN A 108 3.68 -9.10 14.82
C ASN A 108 3.35 -9.25 13.33
N ILE A 109 3.45 -8.17 12.58
CA ILE A 109 3.06 -8.11 11.17
C ILE A 109 4.32 -7.90 10.34
N LEU A 110 4.68 -8.91 9.55
CA LEU A 110 5.77 -8.84 8.59
C LEU A 110 5.21 -8.39 7.23
N ALA A 111 5.38 -7.12 6.91
CA ALA A 111 5.03 -6.55 5.62
C ALA A 111 6.19 -6.76 4.64
N VAL A 112 5.92 -7.37 3.47
CA VAL A 112 6.92 -7.69 2.45
C VAL A 112 6.44 -7.37 1.05
N ILE A 113 7.20 -6.56 0.32
CA ILE A 113 6.90 -6.15 -1.05
C ILE A 113 8.04 -6.58 -1.96
N ASP A 114 7.72 -7.18 -3.11
CA ASP A 114 8.71 -7.60 -4.11
C ASP A 114 9.47 -6.37 -4.66
N ALA A 115 10.77 -6.28 -4.37
CA ALA A 115 11.65 -5.20 -4.85
C ALA A 115 12.28 -5.51 -6.22
N LYS A 116 11.96 -6.68 -6.81
CA LYS A 116 12.61 -7.24 -8.00
C LYS A 116 14.06 -7.69 -7.73
N MET A 117 14.73 -8.23 -8.73
CA MET A 117 16.12 -8.69 -8.63
C MET A 117 16.40 -9.61 -7.42
N GLN A 118 15.41 -10.43 -7.00
CA GLN A 118 15.46 -11.33 -5.86
C GLN A 118 15.50 -10.64 -4.47
N GLU A 119 15.30 -9.35 -4.42
CA GLU A 119 15.20 -8.57 -3.17
C GLU A 119 13.75 -8.32 -2.78
N VAL A 120 13.55 -7.99 -1.51
CA VAL A 120 12.27 -7.56 -0.96
C VAL A 120 12.43 -6.26 -0.16
N TYR A 121 11.44 -5.41 -0.24
CA TYR A 121 11.23 -4.40 0.78
C TYR A 121 10.51 -5.07 1.95
N ALA A 122 11.03 -4.95 3.15
CA ALA A 122 10.45 -5.55 4.33
C ALA A 122 10.45 -4.60 5.52
N ALA A 123 9.45 -4.75 6.37
CA ALA A 123 9.38 -4.14 7.70
C ALA A 123 8.61 -5.08 8.63
N LEU A 124 8.97 -5.09 9.91
CA LEU A 124 8.27 -5.82 10.94
C LEU A 124 7.64 -4.82 11.92
N TYR A 125 6.34 -4.96 12.13
CA TYR A 125 5.55 -4.13 13.02
C TYR A 125 4.98 -4.98 14.17
N ASP A 126 4.73 -4.35 15.30
CA ASP A 126 3.92 -4.92 16.35
C ASP A 126 2.41 -4.85 15.99
N PRO A 127 1.49 -5.44 16.81
CA PRO A 127 0.06 -5.39 16.54
C PRO A 127 -0.55 -3.98 16.48
N ASP A 128 0.09 -2.99 17.07
CA ASP A 128 -0.32 -1.59 17.09
C ASP A 128 0.40 -0.74 16.02
N LEU A 129 1.12 -1.39 15.08
CA LEU A 129 1.92 -0.79 14.01
C LEU A 129 3.14 0.00 14.49
N GLY A 130 3.63 -0.24 15.70
CA GLY A 130 4.96 0.18 16.13
C GLY A 130 6.05 -0.57 15.37
N GLU A 131 7.09 0.14 14.92
CA GLU A 131 8.19 -0.45 14.15
C GLU A 131 9.11 -1.29 15.07
N ILE A 132 9.16 -2.61 14.84
CA ILE A 132 10.13 -3.53 15.45
C ILE A 132 11.41 -3.57 14.59
N CYS A 133 11.25 -3.78 13.28
CA CYS A 133 12.32 -3.66 12.29
C CYS A 133 11.89 -2.63 11.24
N PRO A 134 12.64 -1.53 11.08
CA PRO A 134 12.25 -0.44 10.17
C PRO A 134 12.27 -0.88 8.70
N PRO A 135 11.57 -0.16 7.82
CA PRO A 135 11.57 -0.41 6.38
C PRO A 135 12.99 -0.45 5.79
N GLN A 136 13.32 -1.56 5.11
CA GLN A 136 14.59 -1.72 4.41
C GLN A 136 14.45 -2.64 3.19
N VAL A 137 15.41 -2.57 2.28
CA VAL A 137 15.57 -3.52 1.18
C VAL A 137 16.61 -4.56 1.58
N LEU A 138 16.30 -5.84 1.33
CA LEU A 138 17.20 -6.95 1.72
C LEU A 138 16.88 -8.21 0.90
N MET A 139 17.80 -9.15 0.94
CA MET A 139 17.56 -10.50 0.43
C MET A 139 16.60 -11.24 1.37
N PRO A 140 15.63 -12.02 0.85
CA PRO A 140 14.64 -12.72 1.67
C PRO A 140 15.23 -13.55 2.82
N GLU A 141 16.40 -14.15 2.63
CA GLU A 141 17.09 -14.98 3.63
C GLU A 141 17.48 -14.19 4.88
N GLN A 142 17.71 -12.88 4.75
CA GLN A 142 18.07 -12.03 5.88
C GLN A 142 16.92 -11.83 6.88
N ILE A 143 15.67 -12.05 6.41
CA ILE A 143 14.46 -11.96 7.25
C ILE A 143 14.49 -13.01 8.37
N THR A 144 15.11 -14.17 8.14
CA THR A 144 15.21 -15.23 9.15
C THR A 144 15.98 -14.82 10.41
N HIS A 145 16.78 -13.75 10.31
CA HIS A 145 17.51 -13.18 11.45
C HIS A 145 16.65 -12.19 12.27
N TRP A 146 15.45 -11.84 11.81
CA TRP A 146 14.54 -10.98 12.53
C TRP A 146 13.66 -11.77 13.52
N PRO A 147 13.04 -11.13 14.52
CA PRO A 147 12.14 -11.79 15.45
C PRO A 147 10.76 -12.07 14.80
N VAL A 148 10.77 -12.90 13.75
CA VAL A 148 9.59 -13.17 12.91
C VAL A 148 8.81 -14.44 13.33
N ALA A 149 9.22 -15.10 14.41
CA ALA A 149 8.48 -16.25 14.92
C ALA A 149 7.03 -15.86 15.29
N ASP A 150 6.06 -16.66 14.84
CA ASP A 150 4.62 -16.46 15.05
C ASP A 150 4.06 -15.15 14.44
N CYS A 151 4.77 -14.50 13.51
CA CYS A 151 4.27 -13.33 12.80
C CYS A 151 3.21 -13.69 11.75
N ILE A 152 2.43 -12.70 11.32
CA ILE A 152 1.60 -12.78 10.11
C ILE A 152 2.32 -12.08 8.96
N ILE A 153 2.47 -12.78 7.83
CA ILE A 153 3.15 -12.25 6.63
C ILE A 153 2.09 -11.69 5.68
N THR A 154 2.31 -10.47 5.21
CA THR A 154 1.44 -9.79 4.25
C THR A 154 2.25 -9.05 3.19
N GLY A 155 1.65 -8.79 2.02
CA GLY A 155 2.29 -8.09 0.91
C GLY A 155 2.55 -8.98 -0.31
N SER A 156 3.07 -8.37 -1.38
CA SER A 156 3.24 -9.05 -2.67
C SER A 156 4.30 -10.15 -2.67
N ALA A 157 5.29 -10.09 -1.76
CA ALA A 157 6.34 -11.11 -1.61
C ALA A 157 5.98 -12.21 -0.59
N THR A 158 4.77 -12.24 -0.04
CA THR A 158 4.33 -13.16 1.01
C THR A 158 4.65 -14.62 0.71
N ASN A 159 4.35 -15.12 -0.50
CA ASN A 159 4.55 -16.53 -0.83
C ASN A 159 6.03 -16.93 -0.83
N ALA A 160 6.90 -16.06 -1.33
CA ALA A 160 8.35 -16.33 -1.36
C ALA A 160 8.93 -16.36 0.07
N VAL A 161 8.57 -15.38 0.90
CA VAL A 161 9.04 -15.30 2.28
C VAL A 161 8.47 -16.42 3.14
N ALA A 162 7.18 -16.76 2.99
CA ALA A 162 6.56 -17.88 3.71
C ALA A 162 7.23 -19.22 3.40
N ALA A 163 7.56 -19.49 2.13
CA ALA A 163 8.28 -20.69 1.73
C ALA A 163 9.67 -20.78 2.38
N LEU A 164 10.37 -19.65 2.50
CA LEU A 164 11.66 -19.57 3.17
C LEU A 164 11.53 -19.86 4.67
N LEU A 165 10.62 -19.18 5.37
CA LEU A 165 10.41 -19.41 6.81
C LEU A 165 9.97 -20.84 7.11
N GLN A 166 9.18 -21.45 6.20
CA GLN A 166 8.80 -22.85 6.31
C GLN A 166 10.00 -23.81 6.16
N ALA A 167 10.92 -23.53 5.23
CA ALA A 167 12.14 -24.31 5.04
C ALA A 167 13.03 -24.28 6.29
N ASP A 168 13.11 -23.14 6.96
CA ASP A 168 13.88 -22.94 8.19
C ASP A 168 13.09 -23.34 9.45
N SER A 169 11.90 -23.94 9.31
CA SER A 169 11.03 -24.36 10.42
C SER A 169 10.63 -23.23 11.37
N ILE A 170 10.58 -21.99 10.88
CA ILE A 170 10.13 -20.81 11.65
C ILE A 170 8.60 -20.74 11.60
N PRO A 171 7.88 -20.84 12.73
CA PRO A 171 6.42 -20.76 12.75
C PRO A 171 5.95 -19.39 12.30
N HIS A 172 4.97 -19.34 11.41
CA HIS A 172 4.42 -18.13 10.86
C HIS A 172 2.98 -18.33 10.38
N HIS A 173 2.27 -17.23 10.16
CA HIS A 173 0.94 -17.19 9.58
C HIS A 173 1.00 -16.41 8.26
N VAL A 174 0.05 -16.67 7.39
CA VAL A 174 -0.01 -16.03 6.07
C VAL A 174 -1.35 -15.31 5.93
N ALA A 175 -1.31 -14.01 5.67
CA ALA A 175 -2.50 -13.24 5.40
C ALA A 175 -3.28 -13.78 4.20
N CYS A 176 -4.61 -13.67 4.19
CA CYS A 176 -5.41 -14.07 3.04
C CYS A 176 -5.04 -13.20 1.82
N PRO A 177 -5.23 -13.69 0.57
CA PRO A 177 -4.82 -12.96 -0.63
C PRO A 177 -5.38 -11.53 -0.73
N TYR A 178 -6.59 -11.31 -0.23
CA TYR A 178 -7.21 -9.98 -0.20
C TYR A 178 -6.42 -8.96 0.62
N HIS A 179 -5.78 -9.38 1.70
CA HIS A 179 -5.02 -8.53 2.62
C HIS A 179 -3.54 -8.34 2.20
N ARG A 180 -3.12 -8.84 1.04
CA ARG A 180 -1.71 -8.77 0.59
C ARG A 180 -1.41 -7.63 -0.37
N THR A 181 -2.37 -6.75 -0.63
CA THR A 181 -2.22 -5.63 -1.57
C THR A 181 -2.34 -4.30 -0.84
N VAL A 182 -1.58 -3.31 -1.29
CA VAL A 182 -1.77 -1.92 -0.84
C VAL A 182 -3.12 -1.43 -1.34
N ARG A 183 -3.86 -0.73 -0.51
CA ARG A 183 -5.18 -0.19 -0.86
C ARG A 183 -5.33 1.23 -0.33
N ALA A 184 -5.77 2.13 -1.20
CA ALA A 184 -5.98 3.54 -0.89
C ALA A 184 -7.02 3.77 0.23
N GLU A 185 -7.93 2.83 0.45
CA GLU A 185 -8.91 2.89 1.54
C GLU A 185 -8.29 2.75 2.94
N GLY A 186 -7.04 2.30 3.05
CA GLY A 186 -6.26 2.30 4.29
C GLY A 186 -5.60 3.63 4.62
N LEU A 187 -5.61 4.58 3.67
CA LEU A 187 -5.07 5.92 3.83
C LEU A 187 -6.13 6.85 4.41
#